data_9197f64ea85e5e77007185c681b893d7
#
_entry.id   9197f64ea85e5e77007185c681b893d7
#
_cell.length_a   1.000
_cell.length_b   1.000
_cell.length_c   1.000
_cell.angle_alpha   90.00
_cell.angle_beta   90.00
_cell.angle_gamma   90.00
#
_symmetry.space_group_name_H-M   'P 1'
#
loop_
_entity.id
_entity.type
_entity.pdbx_description
1 polymer ?
#
loop_
_entity_poly.entity_id
_entity_poly.type
_entity_poly.pdbx_seq_one_letter_code
_entity_poly.pdbx_strand_id
1 'polypeptide(L)'
;MSKVTVAAIQMPYGLETAVEKVREAAAQGAQIILLPELFENWYFCQEKNYENYHLATTLEENPAVNELKKIARDFRVVLPVSYYERVGNTTFNTVAIIDADGSVLGQYRKTHIPDDHFYQEKFYFTPGDTGFRVWDTAYAKIGVGICWDQWFPESARCMALMGAELLFYPTAIGSEPILDCDSMPHWRRCMQGHAAANIMPLVAANRIGTEVVTPSPDNQNQTSSLTFYGSSFIADETGALVEQAGRDADEILTHTFDLDAIRELRRSWGVFRDRRPEMYGAMGHFG
;
A
#
# COMPACT_ATOMS: atom_id res chain seq x y z
N MET A 1 15.91 10.01 -20.84
CA MET A 1 14.79 9.08 -20.65
C MET A 1 14.79 8.64 -19.20
N SER A 2 13.80 9.10 -18.43
CA SER A 2 13.64 8.74 -17.01
C SER A 2 12.93 7.39 -16.91
N LYS A 3 13.68 6.29 -17.06
CA LYS A 3 13.13 4.95 -16.87
C LYS A 3 13.22 4.55 -15.39
N VAL A 4 12.14 4.01 -14.85
CA VAL A 4 12.06 3.54 -13.45
C VAL A 4 11.50 2.14 -13.44
N THR A 5 12.21 1.23 -12.81
CA THR A 5 11.76 -0.14 -12.57
C THR A 5 11.14 -0.24 -11.18
N VAL A 6 9.86 -0.62 -11.13
CA VAL A 6 9.11 -0.85 -9.89
C VAL A 6 8.97 -2.33 -9.62
N ALA A 7 8.76 -2.70 -8.35
CA ALA A 7 8.39 -4.06 -7.99
C ALA A 7 7.22 -4.08 -7.00
N ALA A 8 6.35 -5.08 -7.14
CA ALA A 8 5.38 -5.49 -6.13
C ALA A 8 5.77 -6.86 -5.57
N ILE A 9 5.90 -6.96 -4.27
CA ILE A 9 6.18 -8.21 -3.57
C ILE A 9 4.87 -8.78 -3.03
N GLN A 10 4.52 -9.98 -3.45
CA GLN A 10 3.45 -10.78 -2.87
C GLN A 10 4.08 -11.82 -1.95
N MET A 11 3.64 -11.86 -0.69
CA MET A 11 4.24 -12.75 0.33
C MET A 11 3.28 -12.95 1.51
N PRO A 12 3.46 -14.01 2.32
CA PRO A 12 2.88 -14.05 3.67
C PRO A 12 3.56 -13.00 4.56
N TYR A 13 3.09 -12.83 5.79
CA TYR A 13 3.77 -11.94 6.73
C TYR A 13 5.14 -12.49 7.19
N GLY A 14 6.02 -11.60 7.63
CA GLY A 14 7.32 -11.93 8.22
C GLY A 14 8.44 -11.00 7.77
N LEU A 15 9.16 -10.44 8.75
CA LEU A 15 10.26 -9.50 8.45
C LEU A 15 11.41 -10.16 7.69
N GLU A 16 11.80 -11.38 8.07
CA GLU A 16 12.90 -12.09 7.42
C GLU A 16 12.59 -12.35 5.94
N THR A 17 11.38 -12.83 5.65
CA THR A 17 10.90 -13.04 4.28
C THR A 17 10.86 -11.74 3.50
N ALA A 18 10.37 -10.65 4.10
CA ALA A 18 10.34 -9.34 3.46
C ALA A 18 11.75 -8.85 3.08
N VAL A 19 12.72 -8.99 3.98
CA VAL A 19 14.13 -8.63 3.74
C VAL A 19 14.72 -9.42 2.58
N GLU A 20 14.50 -10.74 2.55
CA GLU A 20 14.96 -11.61 1.48
C GLU A 20 14.36 -11.21 0.12
N LYS A 21 13.05 -11.03 0.07
CA LYS A 21 12.33 -10.65 -1.15
C LYS A 21 12.72 -9.25 -1.66
N VAL A 22 12.96 -8.29 -0.78
CA VAL A 22 13.46 -6.96 -1.18
C VAL A 22 14.84 -7.05 -1.81
N ARG A 23 15.75 -7.85 -1.25
CA ARG A 23 17.09 -8.09 -1.83
C ARG A 23 16.99 -8.76 -3.21
N GLU A 24 16.10 -9.73 -3.33
CA GLU A 24 15.83 -10.42 -4.60
C GLU A 24 15.28 -9.45 -5.66
N ALA A 25 14.29 -8.64 -5.32
CA ALA A 25 13.72 -7.62 -6.23
C ALA A 25 14.78 -6.59 -6.64
N ALA A 26 15.60 -6.13 -5.71
CA ALA A 26 16.71 -5.21 -5.99
C ALA A 26 17.75 -5.84 -6.95
N ALA A 27 18.08 -7.12 -6.76
CA ALA A 27 18.98 -7.85 -7.65
C ALA A 27 18.41 -8.02 -9.07
N GLN A 28 17.07 -8.02 -9.22
CA GLN A 28 16.38 -7.99 -10.52
C GLN A 28 16.34 -6.59 -11.16
N GLY A 29 16.89 -5.57 -10.50
CA GLY A 29 16.97 -4.19 -11.00
C GLY A 29 15.82 -3.28 -10.59
N ALA A 30 14.96 -3.70 -9.65
CA ALA A 30 13.91 -2.84 -9.12
C ALA A 30 14.52 -1.66 -8.34
N GLN A 31 13.96 -0.47 -8.56
CA GLN A 31 14.38 0.79 -7.95
C GLN A 31 13.40 1.28 -6.88
N ILE A 32 12.11 0.99 -7.05
CA ILE A 32 11.07 1.27 -6.07
C ILE A 32 10.32 -0.04 -5.81
N ILE A 33 10.32 -0.51 -4.57
CA ILE A 33 9.84 -1.85 -4.21
C ILE A 33 8.75 -1.71 -3.15
N LEU A 34 7.57 -2.28 -3.42
CA LEU A 34 6.43 -2.27 -2.52
C LEU A 34 6.25 -3.62 -1.84
N LEU A 35 6.18 -3.60 -0.52
CA LEU A 35 5.78 -4.71 0.35
C LEU A 35 4.27 -4.63 0.69
N PRO A 36 3.63 -5.73 1.14
CA PRO A 36 2.25 -5.68 1.62
C PRO A 36 2.05 -4.80 2.86
N GLU A 37 0.81 -4.48 3.17
CA GLU A 37 0.42 -3.76 4.39
C GLU A 37 0.73 -4.59 5.64
N LEU A 38 1.30 -3.93 6.68
CA LEU A 38 1.59 -4.51 8.00
C LEU A 38 2.33 -5.87 7.94
N PHE A 39 3.18 -6.03 6.93
CA PHE A 39 3.82 -7.30 6.58
C PHE A 39 4.71 -7.89 7.69
N GLU A 40 5.09 -7.09 8.67
CA GLU A 40 5.96 -7.51 9.77
C GLU A 40 5.32 -8.57 10.65
N ASN A 41 4.01 -8.46 10.87
CA ASN A 41 3.24 -9.31 11.77
C ASN A 41 2.09 -10.01 11.04
N TRP A 42 1.49 -11.04 11.70
CA TRP A 42 0.19 -11.55 11.29
C TRP A 42 -0.83 -10.40 11.25
N TYR A 43 -1.94 -10.59 10.55
CA TYR A 43 -2.98 -9.57 10.45
C TYR A 43 -3.83 -9.59 11.74
N PHE A 44 -3.32 -8.98 12.79
CA PHE A 44 -3.92 -8.94 14.12
C PHE A 44 -5.28 -8.24 14.16
N CYS A 45 -5.64 -7.48 13.13
CA CYS A 45 -6.93 -6.79 13.04
C CYS A 45 -8.13 -7.73 12.80
N GLN A 46 -7.91 -9.03 12.65
CA GLN A 46 -9.00 -10.02 12.60
C GLN A 46 -9.78 -10.14 13.91
N GLU A 47 -9.18 -9.72 15.02
CA GLU A 47 -9.74 -9.80 16.36
C GLU A 47 -9.60 -8.48 17.11
N LYS A 48 -10.37 -8.29 18.19
CA LYS A 48 -10.17 -7.23 19.18
C LYS A 48 -9.44 -7.84 20.38
N ASN A 49 -8.14 -7.56 20.44
CA ASN A 49 -7.28 -8.06 21.50
C ASN A 49 -6.36 -6.93 22.00
N TYR A 50 -6.50 -6.53 23.24
CA TYR A 50 -5.72 -5.45 23.83
C TYR A 50 -4.22 -5.78 23.91
N GLU A 51 -3.86 -7.06 23.99
CA GLU A 51 -2.45 -7.48 24.00
C GLU A 51 -1.73 -7.09 22.70
N ASN A 52 -2.45 -7.02 21.58
CA ASN A 52 -1.83 -6.64 20.29
C ASN A 52 -1.36 -5.17 20.23
N TYR A 53 -1.74 -4.33 21.21
CA TYR A 53 -1.21 -2.96 21.27
C TYR A 53 0.30 -2.89 21.54
N HIS A 54 0.90 -3.95 22.11
CA HIS A 54 2.36 -4.03 22.30
C HIS A 54 3.14 -4.13 20.98
N LEU A 55 2.48 -4.49 19.86
CA LEU A 55 3.09 -4.54 18.53
C LEU A 55 3.36 -3.13 17.95
N ALA A 56 2.69 -2.11 18.48
CA ALA A 56 2.86 -0.74 18.02
C ALA A 56 4.20 -0.15 18.49
N THR A 57 4.95 0.42 17.57
CA THR A 57 6.28 1.01 17.83
C THR A 57 6.35 2.45 17.33
N THR A 58 7.30 3.22 17.84
CA THR A 58 7.65 4.48 17.16
C THR A 58 8.42 4.20 15.87
N LEU A 59 8.56 5.19 15.02
CA LEU A 59 9.35 5.07 13.79
C LEU A 59 10.78 4.60 14.06
N GLU A 60 11.39 5.17 15.11
CA GLU A 60 12.78 4.92 15.50
C GLU A 60 12.99 3.52 16.10
N GLU A 61 11.96 2.99 16.76
CA GLU A 61 12.01 1.67 17.41
C GLU A 61 11.63 0.52 16.48
N ASN A 62 10.93 0.82 15.35
CA ASN A 62 10.40 -0.24 14.48
C ASN A 62 11.50 -1.08 13.84
N PRO A 63 11.50 -2.41 14.05
CA PRO A 63 12.56 -3.28 13.53
C PRO A 63 12.56 -3.37 12.00
N ALA A 64 11.38 -3.42 11.36
CA ALA A 64 11.29 -3.48 9.90
C ALA A 64 11.80 -2.20 9.24
N VAL A 65 11.40 -1.03 9.74
CA VAL A 65 11.91 0.25 9.25
C VAL A 65 13.43 0.32 9.39
N ASN A 66 13.98 -0.04 10.56
CA ASN A 66 15.40 0.04 10.83
C ASN A 66 16.23 -0.91 9.95
N GLU A 67 15.74 -2.12 9.68
CA GLU A 67 16.43 -3.06 8.79
C GLU A 67 16.32 -2.61 7.32
N LEU A 68 15.13 -2.21 6.89
CA LEU A 68 14.89 -1.80 5.51
C LEU A 68 15.59 -0.49 5.14
N LYS A 69 15.87 0.42 6.09
CA LYS A 69 16.74 1.59 5.86
C LYS A 69 18.16 1.19 5.44
N LYS A 70 18.72 0.13 6.04
CA LYS A 70 20.04 -0.36 5.66
C LYS A 70 20.02 -0.93 4.25
N ILE A 71 19.00 -1.75 3.95
CA ILE A 71 18.82 -2.36 2.63
C ILE A 71 18.59 -1.28 1.56
N ALA A 72 17.74 -0.29 1.82
CA ALA A 72 17.50 0.83 0.91
C ALA A 72 18.81 1.52 0.50
N ARG A 73 19.66 1.84 1.49
CA ARG A 73 20.98 2.45 1.25
C ARG A 73 21.92 1.50 0.49
N ASP A 74 22.03 0.24 0.92
CA ASP A 74 23.02 -0.70 0.40
C ASP A 74 22.72 -1.12 -1.05
N PHE A 75 21.43 -1.24 -1.39
CA PHE A 75 20.94 -1.59 -2.74
C PHE A 75 20.47 -0.38 -3.56
N ARG A 76 20.43 0.80 -2.97
CA ARG A 76 19.98 2.05 -3.61
C ARG A 76 18.54 1.92 -4.13
N VAL A 77 17.63 1.46 -3.28
CA VAL A 77 16.21 1.28 -3.61
C VAL A 77 15.32 2.14 -2.71
N VAL A 78 14.18 2.57 -3.23
CA VAL A 78 13.14 3.27 -2.49
C VAL A 78 12.14 2.27 -1.95
N LEU A 79 11.77 2.39 -0.67
CA LEU A 79 10.88 1.46 0.01
C LEU A 79 9.77 2.22 0.75
N PRO A 80 8.52 2.15 0.29
CA PRO A 80 7.35 2.40 1.14
C PRO A 80 7.18 1.25 2.13
N VAL A 81 7.36 1.51 3.43
CA VAL A 81 7.37 0.49 4.49
C VAL A 81 6.17 0.68 5.41
N SER A 82 5.22 -0.25 5.35
CA SER A 82 4.03 -0.26 6.20
C SER A 82 4.35 -0.84 7.57
N TYR A 83 3.88 -0.18 8.63
CA TYR A 83 4.07 -0.62 10.01
C TYR A 83 2.98 -0.09 10.95
N TYR A 84 2.86 -0.71 12.14
CA TYR A 84 1.97 -0.28 13.20
C TYR A 84 2.65 0.80 14.05
N GLU A 85 2.23 2.06 13.87
CA GLU A 85 2.84 3.23 14.51
C GLU A 85 2.21 3.53 15.86
N ARG A 86 3.05 3.86 16.85
CA ARG A 86 2.66 4.44 18.14
C ARG A 86 3.19 5.87 18.26
N VAL A 87 2.30 6.81 18.55
CA VAL A 87 2.65 8.22 18.85
C VAL A 87 2.00 8.61 20.18
N GLY A 88 2.81 8.69 21.22
CA GLY A 88 2.29 8.89 22.56
C GLY A 88 1.34 7.75 22.95
N ASN A 89 0.07 8.08 23.18
CA ASN A 89 -0.98 7.14 23.55
C ASN A 89 -1.91 6.80 22.37
N THR A 90 -1.53 7.17 21.15
CA THR A 90 -2.33 6.97 19.95
C THR A 90 -1.60 6.07 18.97
N THR A 91 -2.34 5.26 18.23
CA THR A 91 -1.79 4.30 17.27
C THR A 91 -2.39 4.49 15.88
N PHE A 92 -1.57 4.25 14.86
CA PHE A 92 -1.91 4.46 13.45
C PHE A 92 -1.41 3.29 12.58
N ASN A 93 -2.09 3.08 11.46
CA ASN A 93 -1.57 2.29 10.35
C ASN A 93 -0.79 3.25 9.44
N THR A 94 0.50 3.05 9.32
CA THR A 94 1.42 4.05 8.74
C THR A 94 2.34 3.43 7.70
N VAL A 95 2.68 4.22 6.69
CA VAL A 95 3.77 3.94 5.75
C VAL A 95 4.88 4.97 5.93
N ALA A 96 6.09 4.51 6.21
CA ALA A 96 7.30 5.32 6.13
C ALA A 96 7.90 5.24 4.72
N ILE A 97 8.30 6.37 4.15
CA ILE A 97 8.94 6.40 2.83
C ILE A 97 10.45 6.48 3.03
N ILE A 98 11.13 5.40 2.72
CA ILE A 98 12.59 5.30 2.80
C ILE A 98 13.18 5.53 1.41
N ASP A 99 14.05 6.53 1.28
CA ASP A 99 14.72 6.84 0.01
C ASP A 99 15.96 5.95 -0.21
N ALA A 100 16.50 5.99 -1.40
CA ALA A 100 17.62 5.18 -1.88
C ALA A 100 18.95 5.39 -1.13
N ASP A 101 19.05 6.41 -0.28
CA ASP A 101 20.18 6.62 0.64
C ASP A 101 19.93 6.09 2.06
N GLY A 102 18.74 5.52 2.30
CA GLY A 102 18.29 5.03 3.59
C GLY A 102 17.67 6.10 4.50
N SER A 103 17.53 7.33 4.03
CA SER A 103 16.83 8.39 4.77
C SER A 103 15.31 8.18 4.72
N VAL A 104 14.60 8.60 5.76
CA VAL A 104 13.14 8.62 5.78
C VAL A 104 12.66 10.00 5.32
N LEU A 105 11.99 10.05 4.17
CA LEU A 105 11.45 11.29 3.60
C LEU A 105 10.21 11.79 4.34
N GLY A 106 9.50 10.90 5.01
CA GLY A 106 8.29 11.20 5.76
C GLY A 106 7.38 9.99 5.92
N GLN A 107 6.19 10.25 6.44
CA GLN A 107 5.21 9.24 6.76
C GLN A 107 3.82 9.63 6.24
N TYR A 108 3.03 8.61 5.88
CA TYR A 108 1.62 8.73 5.61
C TYR A 108 0.85 7.80 6.56
N ARG A 109 -0.14 8.33 7.26
CA ARG A 109 -1.07 7.58 8.10
C ARG A 109 -2.35 7.32 7.33
N LYS A 110 -2.80 6.07 7.31
CA LYS A 110 -3.99 5.60 6.60
C LYS A 110 -5.20 6.47 6.92
N THR A 111 -5.76 7.11 5.90
CA THR A 111 -6.88 8.04 6.04
C THR A 111 -8.19 7.30 6.30
N HIS A 112 -8.45 6.25 5.54
CA HIS A 112 -9.70 5.50 5.61
C HIS A 112 -9.47 4.19 6.37
N ILE A 113 -10.09 4.07 7.54
CA ILE A 113 -9.96 2.88 8.40
C ILE A 113 -11.21 2.02 8.28
N PRO A 114 -11.10 0.78 7.76
CA PRO A 114 -12.24 -0.14 7.72
C PRO A 114 -12.65 -0.62 9.10
N ASP A 115 -13.91 -1.05 9.21
CA ASP A 115 -14.41 -1.70 10.41
C ASP A 115 -15.51 -2.69 10.00
N ASP A 116 -15.13 -3.93 9.81
CA ASP A 116 -16.04 -5.02 9.48
C ASP A 116 -15.55 -6.33 10.11
N HIS A 117 -16.30 -7.40 10.01
CA HIS A 117 -15.90 -8.71 10.48
C HIS A 117 -14.56 -9.12 9.85
N PHE A 118 -13.61 -9.51 10.73
CA PHE A 118 -12.24 -9.87 10.38
C PHE A 118 -11.36 -8.73 9.85
N TYR A 119 -11.89 -7.53 9.77
CA TYR A 119 -11.16 -6.29 9.43
C TYR A 119 -11.47 -5.20 10.47
N GLN A 120 -11.22 -5.51 11.76
CA GLN A 120 -11.58 -4.67 12.91
C GLN A 120 -10.52 -3.59 13.18
N GLU A 121 -10.12 -2.87 12.12
CA GLU A 121 -9.01 -1.92 12.18
C GLU A 121 -9.30 -0.70 13.06
N LYS A 122 -10.56 -0.27 13.17
CA LYS A 122 -10.93 0.86 14.06
C LYS A 122 -10.70 0.58 15.54
N PHE A 123 -10.55 -0.68 15.94
CA PHE A 123 -10.15 -1.01 17.30
C PHE A 123 -8.70 -0.60 17.58
N TYR A 124 -7.83 -0.67 16.56
CA TYR A 124 -6.40 -0.42 16.71
C TYR A 124 -5.95 0.95 16.21
N PHE A 125 -6.56 1.48 15.16
CA PHE A 125 -6.03 2.64 14.44
C PHE A 125 -6.94 3.85 14.52
N THR A 126 -6.34 4.96 14.88
CA THR A 126 -6.92 6.29 14.68
C THR A 126 -6.87 6.64 13.18
N PRO A 127 -7.90 7.27 12.62
CA PRO A 127 -7.83 7.81 11.25
C PRO A 127 -6.62 8.73 11.09
N GLY A 128 -5.94 8.59 9.95
CA GLY A 128 -4.73 9.36 9.66
C GLY A 128 -4.96 10.87 9.63
N ASP A 129 -4.01 11.59 10.19
CA ASP A 129 -4.02 13.06 10.34
C ASP A 129 -3.00 13.77 9.43
N THR A 130 -2.28 13.01 8.59
CA THR A 130 -1.25 13.57 7.71
C THR A 130 -1.81 14.22 6.44
N GLY A 131 -3.06 13.93 6.09
CA GLY A 131 -3.59 14.17 4.75
C GLY A 131 -2.86 13.31 3.69
N PHE A 132 -3.35 13.34 2.45
CA PHE A 132 -2.64 12.69 1.35
C PHE A 132 -1.33 13.41 1.06
N ARG A 133 -0.29 12.65 0.70
CA ARG A 133 1.06 13.18 0.47
C ARG A 133 1.71 12.54 -0.74
N VAL A 134 2.68 13.26 -1.28
CA VAL A 134 3.60 12.76 -2.32
C VAL A 134 5.04 13.06 -1.91
N TRP A 135 5.96 12.24 -2.38
CA TRP A 135 7.38 12.36 -2.03
C TRP A 135 8.24 12.37 -3.29
N ASP A 136 9.14 13.32 -3.36
CA ASP A 136 10.19 13.33 -4.38
C ASP A 136 11.30 12.37 -3.92
N THR A 137 11.33 11.19 -4.54
CA THR A 137 12.34 10.17 -4.25
C THR A 137 13.49 10.24 -5.26
N ALA A 138 14.52 9.44 -5.03
CA ALA A 138 15.66 9.36 -5.94
C ALA A 138 15.28 9.01 -7.39
N TYR A 139 14.10 8.39 -7.63
CA TYR A 139 13.74 7.86 -8.96
C TYR A 139 12.45 8.44 -9.55
N ALA A 140 11.49 8.80 -8.72
CA ALA A 140 10.19 9.33 -9.17
C ALA A 140 9.49 10.08 -8.03
N LYS A 141 8.52 10.92 -8.37
CA LYS A 141 7.57 11.44 -7.40
C LYS A 141 6.46 10.41 -7.17
N ILE A 142 6.35 9.90 -5.95
CA ILE A 142 5.41 8.82 -5.62
C ILE A 142 4.29 9.27 -4.69
N GLY A 143 3.10 8.71 -4.90
CA GLY A 143 2.00 8.73 -3.95
C GLY A 143 1.79 7.34 -3.34
N VAL A 144 1.39 7.28 -2.08
CA VAL A 144 1.09 6.02 -1.39
C VAL A 144 -0.22 6.15 -0.65
N GLY A 145 -1.17 5.25 -0.92
CA GLY A 145 -2.37 5.03 -0.11
C GLY A 145 -2.30 3.63 0.50
N ILE A 146 -2.94 3.41 1.65
CA ILE A 146 -2.86 2.12 2.34
C ILE A 146 -4.19 1.39 2.22
N CYS A 147 -4.19 0.19 1.65
CA CYS A 147 -5.28 -0.79 1.61
C CYS A 147 -6.66 -0.13 1.36
N TRP A 148 -7.46 0.13 2.40
CA TRP A 148 -8.81 0.69 2.27
C TRP A 148 -8.87 2.01 1.49
N ASP A 149 -7.78 2.82 1.49
CA ASP A 149 -7.68 4.04 0.66
C ASP A 149 -7.85 3.74 -0.84
N GLN A 150 -7.61 2.51 -1.27
CA GLN A 150 -7.72 2.04 -2.66
C GLN A 150 -9.16 2.06 -3.20
N TRP A 151 -10.17 2.13 -2.33
CA TRP A 151 -11.58 2.21 -2.73
C TRP A 151 -12.05 3.64 -3.02
N PHE A 152 -11.22 4.64 -2.64
CA PHE A 152 -11.57 6.06 -2.71
C PHE A 152 -10.81 6.74 -3.86
N PRO A 153 -11.46 7.03 -5.00
CA PRO A 153 -10.84 7.71 -6.13
C PRO A 153 -10.32 9.11 -5.78
N GLU A 154 -10.87 9.74 -4.73
CA GLU A 154 -10.39 11.00 -4.18
C GLU A 154 -8.93 10.93 -3.74
N SER A 155 -8.52 9.82 -3.13
CA SER A 155 -7.14 9.63 -2.67
C SER A 155 -6.15 9.66 -3.84
N ALA A 156 -6.43 8.90 -4.89
CA ALA A 156 -5.61 8.83 -6.09
C ALA A 156 -5.58 10.18 -6.84
N ARG A 157 -6.76 10.85 -6.94
CA ARG A 157 -6.85 12.16 -7.60
C ARG A 157 -6.10 13.23 -6.83
N CYS A 158 -6.18 13.27 -5.49
CA CYS A 158 -5.41 14.21 -4.67
C CYS A 158 -3.91 14.05 -4.90
N MET A 159 -3.39 12.81 -4.83
CA MET A 159 -1.97 12.55 -5.05
C MET A 159 -1.52 12.87 -6.48
N ALA A 160 -2.36 12.59 -7.48
CA ALA A 160 -2.06 12.97 -8.87
C ALA A 160 -1.99 14.49 -9.06
N LEU A 161 -2.88 15.25 -8.40
CA LEU A 161 -2.87 16.73 -8.42
C LEU A 161 -1.67 17.32 -7.69
N MET A 162 -1.12 16.61 -6.69
CA MET A 162 0.13 16.97 -6.02
C MET A 162 1.37 16.61 -6.85
N GLY A 163 1.18 15.98 -8.00
CA GLY A 163 2.23 15.66 -8.96
C GLY A 163 2.81 14.26 -8.84
N ALA A 164 2.13 13.31 -8.17
CA ALA A 164 2.55 11.92 -8.20
C ALA A 164 2.66 11.39 -9.64
N GLU A 165 3.72 10.65 -9.91
CA GLU A 165 4.00 10.00 -11.18
C GLU A 165 3.69 8.52 -11.15
N LEU A 166 3.81 7.92 -9.96
CA LEU A 166 3.51 6.53 -9.66
C LEU A 166 2.70 6.46 -8.37
N LEU A 167 1.74 5.55 -8.32
CA LEU A 167 0.88 5.32 -7.18
C LEU A 167 1.08 3.92 -6.60
N PHE A 168 1.20 3.82 -5.28
CA PHE A 168 1.46 2.56 -4.57
C PHE A 168 0.37 2.28 -3.54
N TYR A 169 -0.09 1.01 -3.49
CA TYR A 169 -1.05 0.52 -2.50
C TYR A 169 -0.53 -0.76 -1.82
N PRO A 170 0.16 -0.64 -0.67
CA PRO A 170 0.36 -1.79 0.21
C PRO A 170 -1.00 -2.22 0.77
N THR A 171 -1.28 -3.51 0.73
CA THR A 171 -2.61 -4.05 1.00
C THR A 171 -2.54 -5.35 1.81
N ALA A 172 -3.58 -5.59 2.62
CA ALA A 172 -3.90 -6.85 3.27
C ALA A 172 -5.40 -7.10 3.09
N ILE A 173 -5.79 -7.69 1.96
CA ILE A 173 -7.17 -7.98 1.60
C ILE A 173 -7.32 -9.45 1.19
N GLY A 174 -8.42 -10.07 1.59
CA GLY A 174 -8.65 -11.48 1.36
C GLY A 174 -10.11 -11.84 1.18
N SER A 175 -10.45 -13.05 1.55
CA SER A 175 -11.80 -13.60 1.47
C SER A 175 -12.81 -12.76 2.26
N GLU A 176 -14.05 -12.81 1.79
CA GLU A 176 -15.20 -12.18 2.43
C GLU A 176 -16.10 -13.26 3.06
N PRO A 177 -15.73 -13.79 4.24
CA PRO A 177 -16.40 -15.00 4.78
C PRO A 177 -17.89 -14.82 5.06
N ILE A 178 -18.34 -13.57 5.24
CA ILE A 178 -19.74 -13.25 5.52
C ILE A 178 -20.53 -12.98 4.25
N LEU A 179 -19.91 -12.28 3.28
CA LEU A 179 -20.58 -11.90 2.05
C LEU A 179 -20.58 -13.02 1.00
N ASP A 180 -19.80 -14.09 1.22
CA ASP A 180 -19.62 -15.21 0.30
C ASP A 180 -19.40 -14.74 -1.15
N CYS A 181 -18.51 -13.76 -1.31
CA CYS A 181 -18.17 -13.19 -2.61
C CYS A 181 -16.66 -13.12 -2.83
N ASP A 182 -16.24 -13.21 -4.08
CA ASP A 182 -14.86 -12.95 -4.49
C ASP A 182 -14.69 -11.46 -4.82
N SER A 183 -14.18 -10.69 -3.87
CA SER A 183 -13.97 -9.25 -4.03
C SER A 183 -12.78 -8.89 -4.91
N MET A 184 -11.88 -9.84 -5.24
CA MET A 184 -10.65 -9.56 -5.98
C MET A 184 -10.88 -8.87 -7.33
N PRO A 185 -11.82 -9.30 -8.19
CA PRO A 185 -12.05 -8.63 -9.47
C PRO A 185 -12.57 -7.19 -9.31
N HIS A 186 -13.34 -6.91 -8.26
CA HIS A 186 -13.81 -5.56 -7.95
C HIS A 186 -12.65 -4.69 -7.45
N TRP A 187 -11.91 -5.18 -6.46
CA TRP A 187 -10.71 -4.56 -5.92
C TRP A 187 -9.74 -4.11 -7.02
N ARG A 188 -9.38 -5.01 -7.92
CA ARG A 188 -8.47 -4.73 -9.03
C ARG A 188 -9.03 -3.68 -10.00
N ARG A 189 -10.31 -3.80 -10.41
CA ARG A 189 -10.94 -2.84 -11.33
C ARG A 189 -11.01 -1.43 -10.75
N CYS A 190 -11.24 -1.29 -9.45
CA CYS A 190 -11.23 0.00 -8.79
C CYS A 190 -9.88 0.70 -8.98
N MET A 191 -8.78 0.02 -8.70
CA MET A 191 -7.43 0.58 -8.84
C MET A 191 -6.99 0.77 -10.30
N GLN A 192 -7.41 -0.11 -11.23
CA GLN A 192 -7.21 0.12 -12.66
C GLN A 192 -7.89 1.43 -13.10
N GLY A 193 -9.08 1.73 -12.55
CA GLY A 193 -9.77 3.00 -12.75
C GLY A 193 -8.97 4.20 -12.21
N HIS A 194 -8.28 4.04 -11.08
CA HIS A 194 -7.40 5.10 -10.55
C HIS A 194 -6.22 5.37 -11.48
N ALA A 195 -5.57 4.34 -12.00
CA ALA A 195 -4.48 4.49 -12.96
C ALA A 195 -4.97 5.19 -14.23
N ALA A 196 -6.02 4.67 -14.86
CA ALA A 196 -6.59 5.20 -16.09
C ALA A 196 -7.08 6.66 -15.97
N ALA A 197 -7.84 6.97 -14.92
CA ALA A 197 -8.41 8.30 -14.71
C ALA A 197 -7.35 9.37 -14.41
N ASN A 198 -6.18 8.98 -13.92
CA ASN A 198 -5.08 9.90 -13.57
C ASN A 198 -3.90 9.81 -14.55
N ILE A 199 -3.93 8.92 -15.54
CA ILE A 199 -2.82 8.62 -16.45
C ILE A 199 -1.54 8.45 -15.63
N MET A 200 -1.59 7.50 -14.69
CA MET A 200 -0.58 7.30 -13.67
C MET A 200 -0.47 5.81 -13.36
N PRO A 201 0.68 5.18 -13.64
CA PRO A 201 0.88 3.78 -13.30
C PRO A 201 0.66 3.50 -11.82
N LEU A 202 0.22 2.27 -11.53
CA LEU A 202 -0.16 1.84 -10.19
C LEU A 202 0.46 0.49 -9.85
N VAL A 203 0.95 0.37 -8.62
CA VAL A 203 1.53 -0.84 -8.05
C VAL A 203 0.74 -1.23 -6.81
N ALA A 204 0.19 -2.44 -6.78
CA ALA A 204 -0.53 -3.00 -5.64
C ALA A 204 0.16 -4.29 -5.15
N ALA A 205 0.54 -4.33 -3.88
CA ALA A 205 1.13 -5.51 -3.24
C ALA A 205 0.20 -6.03 -2.14
N ASN A 206 -0.18 -7.30 -2.23
CA ASN A 206 -1.08 -7.95 -1.29
C ASN A 206 -0.42 -9.15 -0.61
N ARG A 207 -0.98 -9.55 0.53
CA ARG A 207 -0.62 -10.77 1.24
C ARG A 207 -1.17 -12.02 0.56
N ILE A 208 -0.61 -13.18 0.94
CA ILE A 208 -1.11 -14.52 0.66
C ILE A 208 -1.21 -15.35 1.93
N GLY A 209 -1.89 -16.47 1.82
CA GLY A 209 -2.02 -17.47 2.90
C GLY A 209 -3.26 -17.26 3.76
N THR A 210 -3.52 -18.26 4.61
CA THR A 210 -4.66 -18.25 5.54
C THR A 210 -4.13 -18.00 6.95
N GLU A 211 -4.69 -17.00 7.60
CA GLU A 211 -4.40 -16.67 8.99
C GLU A 211 -5.63 -16.96 9.86
N VAL A 212 -5.41 -17.70 10.94
CA VAL A 212 -6.48 -18.19 11.82
C VAL A 212 -6.32 -17.60 13.22
N VAL A 213 -7.39 -17.03 13.75
CA VAL A 213 -7.48 -16.56 15.12
C VAL A 213 -8.08 -17.67 15.98
N THR A 214 -7.33 -18.07 17.02
CA THR A 214 -7.78 -19.05 18.01
C THR A 214 -8.47 -18.35 19.18
N PRO A 215 -9.65 -18.83 19.65
CA PRO A 215 -10.34 -18.22 20.76
C PRO A 215 -9.53 -18.30 22.06
N SER A 216 -9.48 -17.19 22.77
CA SER A 216 -8.87 -17.07 24.10
C SER A 216 -9.64 -16.07 24.97
N PRO A 217 -9.43 -16.07 26.29
CA PRO A 217 -10.02 -15.03 27.15
C PRO A 217 -9.60 -13.61 26.74
N ASP A 218 -8.37 -13.42 26.25
CA ASP A 218 -7.80 -12.12 25.91
C ASP A 218 -8.45 -11.51 24.67
N ASN A 219 -8.92 -12.34 23.74
CA ASN A 219 -9.66 -11.91 22.56
C ASN A 219 -11.20 -12.11 22.70
N GLN A 220 -11.71 -12.30 23.93
CA GLN A 220 -13.15 -12.50 24.20
C GLN A 220 -13.72 -13.72 23.45
N ASN A 221 -12.93 -14.77 23.28
CA ASN A 221 -13.24 -16.00 22.55
C ASN A 221 -13.63 -15.76 21.06
N GLN A 222 -13.09 -14.73 20.43
CA GLN A 222 -13.27 -14.48 19.01
C GLN A 222 -12.56 -15.56 18.18
N THR A 223 -13.16 -15.91 17.06
CA THR A 223 -12.58 -16.82 16.05
C THR A 223 -12.62 -16.14 14.68
N SER A 224 -11.60 -16.38 13.88
CA SER A 224 -11.53 -15.90 12.50
C SER A 224 -10.70 -16.86 11.67
N SER A 225 -11.00 -16.93 10.37
CA SER A 225 -10.14 -17.56 9.38
C SER A 225 -10.21 -16.70 8.14
N LEU A 226 -9.15 -15.95 7.87
CA LEU A 226 -9.06 -15.04 6.72
C LEU A 226 -8.00 -15.56 5.75
N THR A 227 -8.40 -15.81 4.51
CA THR A 227 -7.49 -16.19 3.43
C THR A 227 -7.23 -14.97 2.56
N PHE A 228 -6.00 -14.46 2.59
CA PHE A 228 -5.55 -13.41 1.70
C PHE A 228 -5.38 -13.97 0.28
N TYR A 229 -5.96 -13.30 -0.71
CA TYR A 229 -6.07 -13.84 -2.06
C TYR A 229 -4.95 -13.39 -3.02
N GLY A 230 -3.84 -12.86 -2.50
CA GLY A 230 -2.72 -12.44 -3.32
C GLY A 230 -3.15 -11.51 -4.46
N SER A 231 -2.92 -11.94 -5.69
CA SER A 231 -3.33 -11.22 -6.91
C SER A 231 -2.72 -9.83 -7.02
N SER A 232 -1.56 -9.62 -6.42
CA SER A 232 -0.76 -8.40 -6.58
C SER A 232 -0.59 -8.06 -8.05
N PHE A 233 -0.52 -6.78 -8.39
CA PHE A 233 -0.44 -6.40 -9.80
C PHE A 233 0.24 -5.04 -10.01
N ILE A 234 0.66 -4.84 -11.25
CA ILE A 234 1.12 -3.55 -11.77
C ILE A 234 0.22 -3.18 -12.94
N ALA A 235 -0.33 -1.97 -12.93
CA ALA A 235 -1.10 -1.40 -14.04
C ALA A 235 -0.34 -0.21 -14.65
N ASP A 236 -0.43 -0.07 -15.96
CA ASP A 236 0.13 1.08 -16.67
C ASP A 236 -0.74 2.34 -16.51
N GLU A 237 -0.33 3.43 -17.12
CA GLU A 237 -1.01 4.71 -17.09
C GLU A 237 -2.39 4.72 -17.77
N THR A 238 -2.73 3.67 -18.51
CA THR A 238 -4.06 3.48 -19.12
C THR A 238 -4.97 2.61 -18.26
N GLY A 239 -4.43 2.02 -17.18
CA GLY A 239 -5.11 1.07 -16.32
C GLY A 239 -5.05 -0.37 -16.83
N ALA A 240 -4.30 -0.66 -17.90
CA ALA A 240 -4.08 -2.02 -18.36
C ALA A 240 -3.12 -2.75 -17.40
N LEU A 241 -3.39 -4.03 -17.16
CA LEU A 241 -2.47 -4.86 -16.37
C LEU A 241 -1.23 -5.17 -17.20
N VAL A 242 -0.07 -4.83 -16.67
CA VAL A 242 1.23 -5.17 -17.29
C VAL A 242 1.89 -6.35 -16.58
N GLU A 243 1.66 -6.50 -15.26
CA GLU A 243 2.09 -7.65 -14.47
C GLU A 243 0.99 -8.05 -13.50
N GLN A 244 0.86 -9.35 -13.22
CA GLN A 244 -0.10 -9.87 -12.24
C GLN A 244 0.40 -11.16 -11.63
N ALA A 245 0.37 -11.27 -10.30
CA ALA A 245 0.65 -12.48 -9.55
C ALA A 245 -0.57 -13.42 -9.48
N GLY A 246 -0.31 -14.68 -9.17
CA GLY A 246 -1.31 -15.65 -8.78
C GLY A 246 -1.93 -15.36 -7.41
N ARG A 247 -2.72 -16.33 -6.90
CA ARG A 247 -3.42 -16.15 -5.61
C ARG A 247 -2.66 -16.72 -4.41
N ASP A 248 -1.83 -17.72 -4.62
CA ASP A 248 -1.38 -18.62 -3.55
C ASP A 248 0.13 -18.68 -3.36
N ALA A 249 0.91 -18.21 -4.34
CA ALA A 249 2.37 -18.25 -4.30
C ALA A 249 2.96 -16.90 -3.93
N ASP A 250 4.11 -16.93 -3.26
CA ASP A 250 4.94 -15.74 -3.12
C ASP A 250 5.60 -15.42 -4.46
N GLU A 251 5.46 -14.17 -4.90
CA GLU A 251 5.92 -13.72 -6.21
C GLU A 251 6.51 -12.30 -6.11
N ILE A 252 7.44 -12.03 -7.01
CA ILE A 252 7.99 -10.68 -7.23
C ILE A 252 7.63 -10.27 -8.66
N LEU A 253 6.80 -9.25 -8.79
CA LEU A 253 6.46 -8.65 -10.06
C LEU A 253 7.37 -7.45 -10.29
N THR A 254 7.91 -7.31 -11.52
CA THR A 254 8.74 -6.17 -11.89
C THR A 254 8.31 -5.59 -13.23
N HIS A 255 8.25 -4.26 -13.33
CA HIS A 255 7.97 -3.57 -14.59
C HIS A 255 8.75 -2.26 -14.70
N THR A 256 9.14 -1.89 -15.91
CA THR A 256 9.88 -0.66 -16.17
C THR A 256 9.03 0.35 -16.93
N PHE A 257 8.80 1.52 -16.34
CA PHE A 257 8.07 2.62 -16.95
C PHE A 257 9.01 3.68 -17.56
N ASP A 258 8.61 4.27 -18.67
CA ASP A 258 9.21 5.49 -19.24
C ASP A 258 8.41 6.71 -18.75
N LEU A 259 8.87 7.33 -17.67
CA LEU A 259 8.17 8.47 -17.07
C LEU A 259 8.08 9.69 -17.99
N ASP A 260 9.05 9.88 -18.91
CA ASP A 260 8.97 11.00 -19.85
C ASP A 260 7.83 10.79 -20.86
N ALA A 261 7.66 9.57 -21.36
CA ALA A 261 6.54 9.23 -22.24
C ALA A 261 5.19 9.38 -21.52
N ILE A 262 5.09 8.94 -20.26
CA ILE A 262 3.88 9.07 -19.46
C ILE A 262 3.54 10.54 -19.18
N ARG A 263 4.53 11.37 -18.84
CA ARG A 263 4.32 12.82 -18.65
C ARG A 263 3.79 13.48 -19.92
N GLU A 264 4.31 13.10 -21.08
CA GLU A 264 3.84 13.64 -22.37
C GLU A 264 2.42 13.19 -22.68
N LEU A 265 2.09 11.90 -22.48
CA LEU A 265 0.74 11.37 -22.62
C LEU A 265 -0.23 12.12 -21.69
N ARG A 266 0.09 12.27 -20.41
CA ARG A 266 -0.74 12.98 -19.42
C ARG A 266 -1.00 14.42 -19.83
N ARG A 267 0.00 15.10 -20.39
CA ARG A 267 -0.13 16.48 -20.87
C ARG A 267 -0.99 16.58 -22.12
N SER A 268 -0.78 15.69 -23.10
CA SER A 268 -1.47 15.71 -24.38
C SER A 268 -2.93 15.30 -24.27
N TRP A 269 -3.26 14.35 -23.36
CA TRP A 269 -4.62 13.86 -23.18
C TRP A 269 -5.55 14.90 -22.54
N GLY A 270 -5.04 15.86 -21.80
CA GLY A 270 -5.76 17.04 -21.32
C GLY A 270 -6.68 16.84 -20.14
N VAL A 271 -6.78 15.65 -19.50
CA VAL A 271 -7.73 15.38 -18.40
C VAL A 271 -7.52 16.29 -17.19
N PHE A 272 -6.33 16.79 -16.95
CA PHE A 272 -6.07 17.73 -15.85
C PHE A 272 -6.37 19.19 -16.25
N ARG A 273 -6.13 19.57 -17.52
CA ARG A 273 -6.46 20.89 -18.07
C ARG A 273 -7.96 21.15 -18.09
N ASP A 274 -8.74 20.13 -18.43
CA ASP A 274 -10.17 20.24 -18.68
C ASP A 274 -11.01 20.02 -17.41
N ARG A 275 -10.35 19.90 -16.23
CA ARG A 275 -11.05 19.80 -14.94
C ARG A 275 -11.85 21.07 -14.64
N ARG A 276 -12.98 20.89 -14.00
CA ARG A 276 -13.91 21.94 -13.56
C ARG A 276 -14.06 21.93 -12.03
N PRO A 277 -13.01 22.31 -11.24
CA PRO A 277 -13.02 22.21 -9.76
C PRO A 277 -14.22 22.89 -9.12
N GLU A 278 -14.69 23.99 -9.71
CA GLU A 278 -15.87 24.74 -9.26
C GLU A 278 -17.19 23.94 -9.33
N MET A 279 -17.21 22.84 -10.07
CA MET A 279 -18.37 21.95 -10.19
C MET A 279 -18.31 20.76 -9.20
N TYR A 280 -17.23 20.60 -8.46
CA TYR A 280 -16.99 19.43 -7.60
C TYR A 280 -17.29 19.69 -6.12
N GLY A 281 -18.05 20.75 -5.82
CA GLY A 281 -18.36 21.14 -4.43
C GLY A 281 -18.98 20.03 -3.58
N ALA A 282 -19.76 19.14 -4.20
CA ALA A 282 -20.36 17.99 -3.50
C ALA A 282 -19.32 17.03 -2.87
N MET A 283 -18.10 16.98 -3.40
CA MET A 283 -17.03 16.11 -2.85
C MET A 283 -16.55 16.57 -1.46
N GLY A 284 -16.87 17.78 -1.03
CA GLY A 284 -16.53 18.31 0.30
C GLY A 284 -17.59 18.05 1.36
N HIS A 285 -18.65 17.33 1.05
CA HIS A 285 -19.78 17.07 1.96
C HIS A 285 -20.00 15.56 2.15
N PHE A 286 -20.47 15.19 3.33
CA PHE A 286 -21.00 13.86 3.58
C PHE A 286 -22.35 13.74 2.85
N GLY A 287 -22.49 12.84 1.93
CA GLY A 287 -23.56 12.50 1.03
C GLY A 287 -24.97 13.03 1.20
#